data_94d36e614112df05afbc4a6906071fd9
#
_entry.id   94d36e614112df05afbc4a6906071fd9
#
_cell.length_a   1.000
_cell.length_b   1.000
_cell.length_c   1.000
_cell.angle_alpha   90.00
_cell.angle_beta   90.00
_cell.angle_gamma   90.00
#
_symmetry.space_group_name_H-M   'P 1'
#
loop_
_entity.id
_entity.type
_entity.pdbx_description
1 polymer ?
#
loop_
_entity_poly.entity_id
_entity_poly.type
_entity_poly.pdbx_seq_one_letter_code
_entity_poly.pdbx_strand_id
1 'polypeptide(L)'
;MVAIGSNGLTDAVIQKARAELDAHELIKVRVSCAREERDALSQRLAGQTDSVLAGRVGNTALLFRPQPDPDRRRIQLPARPD
;
A
#
# COMPACT_ATOMS: atom_id res chain seq x y z
N MET A 1 -0.47 3.15 10.49
CA MET A 1 -1.37 2.57 9.49
C MET A 1 -2.09 3.66 8.72
N VAL A 2 -2.21 3.50 7.43
CA VAL A 2 -2.95 4.45 6.59
C VAL A 2 -4.41 3.99 6.52
N ALA A 3 -5.33 4.94 6.48
CA ALA A 3 -6.76 4.62 6.39
C ALA A 3 -7.44 5.46 5.32
N ILE A 4 -8.29 4.81 4.53
CA ILE A 4 -9.16 5.48 3.58
C ILE A 4 -10.55 5.53 4.22
N GLY A 5 -11.02 6.74 4.51
CA GLY A 5 -12.31 6.94 5.15
C GLY A 5 -13.43 7.21 4.16
N SER A 6 -14.52 7.78 4.67
CA SER A 6 -15.72 8.07 3.87
C SER A 6 -15.46 9.10 2.77
N ASN A 7 -14.42 9.90 2.90
CA ASN A 7 -14.03 10.86 1.86
C ASN A 7 -13.31 10.22 0.68
N GLY A 8 -13.02 8.93 0.79
CA GLY A 8 -12.34 8.21 -0.27
C GLY A 8 -10.85 8.51 -0.33
N LEU A 9 -10.30 8.45 -1.53
CA LEU A 9 -8.88 8.62 -1.75
C LEU A 9 -8.57 10.11 -1.93
N THR A 10 -7.99 10.71 -0.89
CA THR A 10 -7.62 12.13 -0.89
C THR A 10 -6.11 12.28 -1.04
N ASP A 11 -5.66 13.50 -1.37
CA ASP A 11 -4.24 13.80 -1.46
C ASP A 11 -3.53 13.53 -0.13
N ALA A 12 -4.20 13.82 1.00
CA ALA A 12 -3.63 13.57 2.31
C ALA A 12 -3.37 12.08 2.53
N VAL A 13 -4.29 11.22 2.10
CA VAL A 13 -4.12 9.78 2.19
C VAL A 13 -2.96 9.31 1.32
N ILE A 14 -2.88 9.81 0.09
CA ILE A 14 -1.80 9.45 -0.84
C ILE A 14 -0.45 9.86 -0.26
N GLN A 15 -0.33 11.08 0.27
CA GLN A 15 0.91 11.57 0.85
C GLN A 15 1.33 10.74 2.06
N LYS A 16 0.37 10.39 2.91
CA LYS A 16 0.64 9.58 4.07
C LYS A 16 1.11 8.17 3.68
N ALA A 17 0.46 7.59 2.67
CA ALA A 17 0.86 6.27 2.19
C ALA A 17 2.27 6.29 1.60
N ARG A 18 2.61 7.33 0.84
CA ARG A 18 3.96 7.48 0.31
C ARG A 18 5.00 7.60 1.41
N ALA A 19 4.72 8.39 2.45
CA ALA A 19 5.62 8.54 3.57
C ALA A 19 5.83 7.22 4.31
N GLU A 20 4.75 6.48 4.51
CA GLU A 20 4.85 5.16 5.15
C GLU A 20 5.65 4.17 4.30
N LEU A 21 5.45 4.20 2.98
CA LEU A 21 6.18 3.31 2.09
C LEU A 21 7.66 3.68 2.00
N ASP A 22 8.01 4.96 2.19
CA ASP A 22 9.39 5.38 2.26
C ASP A 22 10.09 4.84 3.51
N ALA A 23 9.34 4.71 4.60
CA ALA A 23 9.87 4.19 5.86
C ALA A 23 9.79 2.66 5.94
N HIS A 24 8.79 2.07 5.32
CA HIS A 24 8.53 0.63 5.38
C HIS A 24 8.20 0.12 3.99
N GLU A 25 8.74 -1.02 3.62
CA GLU A 25 8.47 -1.58 2.29
C GLU A 25 7.05 -2.12 2.18
N LEU A 26 6.47 -2.60 3.28
CA LEU A 26 5.12 -3.13 3.33
C LEU A 26 4.28 -2.33 4.31
N ILE A 27 3.14 -1.85 3.84
CA ILE A 27 2.22 -1.11 4.71
C ILE A 27 0.82 -1.72 4.62
N LYS A 28 0.04 -1.47 5.67
CA LYS A 28 -1.36 -1.86 5.72
C LYS A 28 -2.22 -0.62 5.56
N VAL A 29 -3.22 -0.72 4.69
CA VAL A 29 -4.15 0.38 4.44
C VAL A 29 -5.55 -0.11 4.76
N ARG A 30 -6.19 0.51 5.74
CA ARG A 30 -7.55 0.19 6.09
C ARG A 30 -8.50 0.94 5.16
N VAL A 31 -9.37 0.22 4.50
CA VAL A 31 -10.31 0.80 3.55
C VAL A 31 -11.72 0.70 4.12
N SER A 32 -12.22 1.83 4.65
CA SER A 32 -13.50 1.88 5.35
C SER A 32 -14.62 2.41 4.45
N CYS A 33 -14.63 1.97 3.21
CA CYS A 33 -15.66 2.38 2.26
C CYS A 33 -16.50 1.19 1.85
N ALA A 34 -17.45 1.41 0.95
CA ALA A 34 -18.32 0.35 0.46
C ALA A 34 -17.50 -0.77 -0.16
N ARG A 35 -18.00 -2.00 0.02
CA ARG A 35 -17.27 -3.20 -0.42
C ARG A 35 -16.92 -3.14 -1.91
N GLU A 36 -17.85 -2.64 -2.70
CA GLU A 36 -17.67 -2.54 -4.15
C GLU A 36 -16.55 -1.58 -4.54
N GLU A 37 -16.23 -0.63 -3.66
CA GLU A 37 -15.22 0.38 -3.93
C GLU A 37 -13.85 0.04 -3.38
N ARG A 38 -13.76 -0.95 -2.48
CA ARG A 38 -12.51 -1.29 -1.82
C ARG A 38 -11.42 -1.67 -2.80
N ASP A 39 -11.73 -2.54 -3.75
CA ASP A 39 -10.73 -2.98 -4.71
C ASP A 39 -10.26 -1.84 -5.60
N ALA A 40 -11.20 -1.05 -6.09
CA ALA A 40 -10.87 0.07 -6.97
C ALA A 40 -10.00 1.09 -6.25
N LEU A 41 -10.35 1.46 -5.02
CA LEU A 41 -9.58 2.43 -4.25
C LEU A 41 -8.22 1.89 -3.87
N SER A 42 -8.14 0.62 -3.50
CA SER A 42 -6.86 -0.01 -3.16
C SER A 42 -5.92 -0.02 -4.36
N GLN A 43 -6.43 -0.34 -5.53
CA GLN A 43 -5.63 -0.37 -6.75
C GLN A 43 -5.20 1.03 -7.18
N ARG A 44 -6.09 2.02 -7.03
CA ARG A 44 -5.74 3.40 -7.34
C ARG A 44 -4.66 3.92 -6.41
N LEU A 45 -4.76 3.59 -5.12
CA LEU A 45 -3.74 4.00 -4.16
C LEU A 45 -2.40 3.36 -4.50
N ALA A 46 -2.39 2.09 -4.86
CA ALA A 46 -1.16 1.41 -5.26
C ALA A 46 -0.53 2.10 -6.47
N GLY A 47 -1.33 2.44 -7.47
CA GLY A 47 -0.84 3.16 -8.65
C GLY A 47 -0.30 4.54 -8.31
N GLN A 48 -0.96 5.26 -7.41
CA GLN A 48 -0.54 6.61 -7.02
C GLN A 48 0.73 6.62 -6.17
N THR A 49 1.06 5.50 -5.54
CA THR A 49 2.22 5.41 -4.66
C THR A 49 3.33 4.55 -5.25
N ASP A 50 3.22 4.14 -6.50
CA ASP A 50 4.18 3.26 -7.17
C ASP A 50 4.41 1.97 -6.38
N SER A 51 3.35 1.44 -5.80
CA SER A 51 3.41 0.20 -5.03
C SER A 51 2.56 -0.87 -5.70
N VAL A 52 2.66 -2.08 -5.18
CA VAL A 52 1.91 -3.22 -5.67
C VAL A 52 0.90 -3.63 -4.60
N LEU A 53 -0.32 -3.92 -5.01
CA LEU A 53 -1.31 -4.49 -4.10
C LEU A 53 -0.93 -5.95 -3.87
N ALA A 54 -0.28 -6.21 -2.73
CA ALA A 54 0.26 -7.52 -2.41
C ALA A 54 -0.82 -8.49 -1.92
N GLY A 55 -1.90 -7.95 -1.38
CA GLY A 55 -2.99 -8.79 -0.90
C GLY A 55 -4.03 -7.97 -0.17
N ARG A 56 -5.06 -8.64 0.29
CA ARG A 56 -6.12 -7.98 1.05
C ARG A 56 -6.71 -8.96 2.05
N VAL A 57 -6.92 -8.49 3.27
CA VAL A 57 -7.53 -9.27 4.34
C VAL A 57 -8.69 -8.44 4.89
N GLY A 58 -9.91 -8.89 4.63
CA GLY A 58 -11.11 -8.15 5.04
C GLY A 58 -11.13 -6.77 4.39
N ASN A 59 -11.12 -5.72 5.21
CA ASN A 59 -11.12 -4.34 4.74
C ASN A 59 -9.72 -3.70 4.77
N THR A 60 -8.68 -4.52 4.89
CA THR A 60 -7.29 -4.03 4.92
C THR A 60 -6.56 -4.47 3.66
N ALA A 61 -5.98 -3.50 2.96
CA ALA A 61 -5.16 -3.76 1.79
C ALA A 61 -3.69 -3.75 2.19
N LEU A 62 -2.90 -4.61 1.57
CA LEU A 62 -1.46 -4.68 1.79
C LEU A 62 -0.77 -4.11 0.57
N LEU A 63 -0.02 -3.03 0.75
CA LEU A 63 0.74 -2.40 -0.31
C LEU A 63 2.23 -2.66 -0.10
N PHE A 64 2.91 -3.05 -1.15
CA PHE A 64 4.32 -3.37 -1.12
C PHE A 64 5.07 -2.55 -2.15
N ARG A 65 6.12 -1.85 -1.70
CA ARG A 65 7.02 -1.12 -2.59
C ARG A 65 8.44 -1.35 -2.09
N PRO A 66 9.24 -2.20 -2.77
CA PRO A 66 10.61 -2.44 -2.33
C PRO A 66 11.44 -1.17 -2.46
N GLN A 67 12.34 -0.95 -1.51
CA GLN A 67 13.26 0.16 -1.58
C GLN A 67 14.19 -0.02 -2.78
N PRO A 68 14.49 1.05 -3.52
CA PRO A 68 15.39 0.94 -4.66
C PRO A 68 16.81 0.60 -4.25
N ASP A 69 17.22 0.96 -3.04
CA ASP A 69 18.55 0.65 -2.50
C ASP A 69 18.47 -0.65 -1.71
N PRO A 70 19.16 -1.73 -2.15
CA PRO A 70 19.10 -3.01 -1.44
C PRO A 70 19.54 -2.93 0.02
N ASP A 71 20.47 -2.04 0.35
CA ASP A 71 20.96 -1.90 1.72
C ASP A 71 19.90 -1.29 2.63
N ARG A 72 18.89 -0.64 2.07
CA ARG A 72 17.82 -0.01 2.83
C ARG A 72 16.56 -0.86 2.89
N ARG A 73 16.56 -2.00 2.22
CA ARG A 73 15.40 -2.89 2.23
C ARG A 73 15.22 -3.53 3.60
N ARG A 74 14.05 -3.36 4.15
CA ARG A 74 13.70 -3.96 5.44
C ARG A 74 13.15 -5.37 5.29
N ILE A 75 12.54 -5.65 4.14
CA ILE A 75 11.98 -6.95 3.82
C ILE A 75 12.78 -7.53 2.68
N GLN A 76 13.42 -8.67 2.93
CA GLN A 76 14.14 -9.37 1.88
C GLN A 76 13.26 -10.49 1.36
N LEU A 77 12.86 -10.37 0.12
CA LEU A 77 12.12 -11.44 -0.52
C LEU A 77 13.07 -12.59 -0.85
N PRO A 78 12.57 -13.82 -0.78
CA PRO A 78 13.41 -14.97 -1.15
C PRO A 78 13.96 -14.80 -2.56
N ALA A 79 15.20 -15.17 -2.75
CA ALA A 79 15.77 -15.15 -4.08
C ALA A 79 14.94 -16.06 -4.97
N ARG A 80 14.67 -15.59 -6.18
CA ARG A 80 13.96 -16.42 -7.12
C ARG A 80 14.85 -17.56 -7.56
N PRO A 81 14.34 -18.79 -7.55
CA PRO A 81 15.09 -19.88 -8.18
C PRO A 81 15.06 -19.64 -9.68
N ASP A 82 16.17 -19.36 -10.20
CA ASP A 82 16.26 -19.13 -11.64
C ASP A 82 16.53 -20.42 -12.38
#